data_421f7bc57d539060daff73528b065cbb
#
_entry.id   421f7bc57d539060daff73528b065cbb
#
_cell.length_a   1.000
_cell.length_b   1.000
_cell.length_c   1.000
_cell.angle_alpha   90.00
_cell.angle_beta   90.00
_cell.angle_gamma   90.00
#
_symmetry.space_group_name_H-M   'P 1'
#
loop_
_entity.id
_entity.type
_entity.pdbx_description
1 polymer ?
#
loop_
_entity_poly.entity_id
_entity_poly.type
_entity_poly.pdbx_seq_one_letter_code
_entity_poly.pdbx_strand_id
1 'polypeptide(L)'
;MGKSTDFIKSLLGICETKHLNPHLWRLEDKQKIRVKLSETAGLFANQKGVYLTGKGLHKPILLIKTDDGRYLAFTNRCTHLGHRKLDPVPGKPVLRCCSMNHSTFDYEGKRLTGPARHPLSRHEAEQSNGDLLIRL
;
A
#
# COMPACT_ATOMS: atom_id res chain seq x y z
N MET A 1 18.02 10.87 14.19
CA MET A 1 17.04 10.11 14.95
C MET A 1 16.36 8.97 14.20
N GLY A 2 16.40 8.89 12.92
CA GLY A 2 15.72 7.86 12.13
C GLY A 2 16.50 6.61 11.84
N LYS A 3 17.82 6.69 11.67
CA LYS A 3 18.60 5.58 11.10
C LYS A 3 18.61 4.31 11.95
N SER A 4 18.84 4.41 13.26
CA SER A 4 18.85 3.22 14.13
C SER A 4 17.45 2.62 14.29
N THR A 5 16.43 3.45 14.40
CA THR A 5 15.05 3.00 14.48
C THR A 5 14.61 2.35 13.17
N ASP A 6 14.98 2.94 12.02
CA ASP A 6 14.65 2.37 10.71
C ASP A 6 15.34 1.03 10.49
N PHE A 7 16.60 0.90 10.92
CA PHE A 7 17.31 -0.35 10.83
C PHE A 7 16.63 -1.45 11.65
N ILE A 8 16.22 -1.15 12.89
CA ILE A 8 15.53 -2.11 13.76
C ILE A 8 14.19 -2.50 13.14
N LYS A 9 13.42 -1.55 12.60
CA LYS A 9 12.16 -1.84 11.93
C LYS A 9 12.36 -2.74 10.71
N SER A 10 13.35 -2.47 9.89
CA SER A 10 13.68 -3.32 8.75
C SER A 10 14.07 -4.73 9.17
N LEU A 11 14.86 -4.86 10.22
CA LEU A 11 15.28 -6.15 10.75
C LEU A 11 14.08 -6.97 11.22
N LEU A 12 13.10 -6.34 11.83
CA LEU A 12 11.87 -6.98 12.32
C LEU A 12 10.79 -7.10 11.24
N GLY A 13 11.00 -6.51 10.07
CA GLY A 13 9.99 -6.48 9.01
C GLY A 13 8.82 -5.56 9.31
N ILE A 14 9.04 -4.50 10.08
CA ILE A 14 8.01 -3.54 10.47
C ILE A 14 7.91 -2.44 9.42
N CYS A 15 6.70 -2.23 8.91
CA CYS A 15 6.43 -1.18 7.93
C CYS A 15 6.10 0.15 8.61
N GLU A 16 6.37 1.24 7.89
CA GLU A 16 6.06 2.60 8.35
C GLU A 16 4.63 3.02 8.03
N THR A 17 4.02 2.44 7.01
CA THR A 17 2.67 2.80 6.57
C THR A 17 1.63 2.39 7.62
N LYS A 18 0.66 3.27 7.87
CA LYS A 18 -0.37 3.05 8.88
C LYS A 18 -1.64 2.48 8.28
N HIS A 19 -2.43 1.82 9.11
CA HIS A 19 -3.72 1.29 8.73
C HIS A 19 -4.75 2.42 8.60
N LEU A 20 -5.59 2.34 7.57
CA LEU A 20 -6.72 3.25 7.42
C LEU A 20 -7.81 2.86 8.41
N ASN A 21 -8.40 3.87 9.07
CA ASN A 21 -9.51 3.66 10.00
C ASN A 21 -10.63 2.90 9.30
N PRO A 22 -11.13 1.78 9.90
CA PRO A 22 -12.19 0.98 9.28
C PRO A 22 -13.49 1.73 8.99
N HIS A 23 -13.75 2.84 9.66
CA HIS A 23 -14.93 3.66 9.39
C HIS A 23 -14.85 4.46 8.10
N LEU A 24 -13.67 4.54 7.49
CA LEU A 24 -13.42 5.34 6.29
C LEU A 24 -13.50 4.53 5.00
N TRP A 25 -13.74 3.22 5.10
CA TRP A 25 -13.87 2.38 3.92
C TRP A 25 -14.79 1.19 4.21
N ARG A 26 -15.30 0.57 3.14
CA ARG A 26 -16.12 -0.63 3.25
C ARG A 26 -15.89 -1.55 2.06
N LEU A 27 -16.11 -2.84 2.27
CA LEU A 27 -16.09 -3.85 1.22
C LEU A 27 -17.50 -3.99 0.66
N GLU A 28 -17.63 -3.87 -0.66
CA GLU A 28 -18.91 -4.05 -1.36
C GLU A 28 -18.84 -5.31 -2.22
N ASP A 29 -19.80 -6.21 -2.05
CA ASP A 29 -19.96 -7.43 -2.85
C ASP A 29 -18.70 -8.31 -2.89
N LYS A 30 -17.82 -8.19 -1.90
CA LYS A 30 -16.54 -8.92 -1.80
C LYS A 30 -15.59 -8.66 -2.98
N GLN A 31 -15.94 -7.76 -3.89
CA GLN A 31 -15.17 -7.49 -5.10
C GLN A 31 -14.75 -6.03 -5.25
N LYS A 32 -15.27 -5.15 -4.42
CA LYS A 32 -14.99 -3.72 -4.49
C LYS A 32 -14.78 -3.14 -3.10
N ILE A 33 -13.84 -2.21 -3.01
CA ILE A 33 -13.65 -1.41 -1.81
C ILE A 33 -14.06 0.01 -2.14
N ARG A 34 -14.88 0.62 -1.27
CA ARG A 34 -15.22 2.03 -1.37
C ARG A 34 -14.57 2.78 -0.23
N VAL A 35 -13.75 3.77 -0.57
CA VAL A 35 -13.03 4.60 0.39
C VAL A 35 -13.61 6.01 0.35
N LYS A 36 -13.88 6.59 1.52
CA LYS A 36 -14.40 7.96 1.65
C LYS A 36 -13.26 8.97 1.48
N LEU A 37 -12.99 9.39 0.25
CA LEU A 37 -11.88 10.30 -0.04
C LEU A 37 -12.00 11.65 0.66
N SER A 38 -13.23 12.17 0.80
CA SER A 38 -13.43 13.45 1.45
C SER A 38 -12.92 13.47 2.89
N GLU A 39 -12.86 12.32 3.55
CA GLU A 39 -12.39 12.20 4.92
C GLU A 39 -10.97 11.63 5.02
N THR A 40 -10.40 11.14 3.93
CA THR A 40 -9.09 10.49 3.93
C THR A 40 -8.00 11.29 3.22
N ALA A 41 -8.36 12.28 2.42
CA ALA A 41 -7.40 13.01 1.58
C ALA A 41 -6.23 13.58 2.39
N GLY A 42 -6.49 14.08 3.61
CA GLY A 42 -5.45 14.64 4.47
C GLY A 42 -4.43 13.61 4.98
N LEU A 43 -4.79 12.33 4.98
CA LEU A 43 -3.88 11.27 5.45
C LEU A 43 -2.72 11.04 4.49
N PHE A 44 -2.89 11.40 3.22
CA PHE A 44 -1.84 11.25 2.22
C PHE A 44 -0.87 12.44 2.17
N ALA A 45 -1.15 13.51 2.92
CA ALA A 45 -0.29 14.69 2.91
C ALA A 45 1.09 14.40 3.48
N ASN A 46 1.15 13.64 4.58
CA ASN A 46 2.40 13.29 5.26
C ASN A 46 2.83 11.85 5.00
N GLN A 47 1.90 11.00 4.59
CA GLN A 47 2.14 9.61 4.25
C GLN A 47 1.63 9.37 2.85
N LYS A 48 2.42 8.74 2.01
CA LYS A 48 2.03 8.49 0.63
C LYS A 48 1.10 7.28 0.49
N GLY A 49 0.77 6.60 1.59
CA GLY A 49 -0.09 5.43 1.53
C GLY A 49 -0.74 5.06 2.84
N VAL A 50 -1.71 4.17 2.76
CA VAL A 50 -2.40 3.57 3.91
C VAL A 50 -2.65 2.11 3.63
N TYR A 51 -2.80 1.30 4.68
CA TYR A 51 -3.17 -0.11 4.61
C TYR A 51 -4.66 -0.30 4.86
N LEU A 52 -5.27 -1.17 4.07
CA LEU A 52 -6.63 -1.64 4.29
C LEU A 52 -6.57 -3.11 4.66
N THR A 53 -7.04 -3.46 5.86
CA THR A 53 -7.05 -4.84 6.35
C THR A 53 -8.34 -5.15 7.10
N GLY A 54 -8.71 -6.42 7.15
CA GLY A 54 -9.89 -6.86 7.87
C GLY A 54 -11.17 -6.72 7.07
N LYS A 55 -12.31 -6.66 7.74
CA LYS A 55 -13.66 -6.49 7.15
C LYS A 55 -14.00 -7.49 6.04
N GLY A 56 -13.42 -8.68 6.07
CA GLY A 56 -13.67 -9.68 5.04
C GLY A 56 -12.73 -9.61 3.83
N LEU A 57 -11.76 -8.71 3.82
CA LEU A 57 -10.73 -8.71 2.80
C LEU A 57 -9.91 -9.99 2.87
N HIS A 58 -9.80 -10.68 1.74
CA HIS A 58 -9.01 -11.90 1.67
C HIS A 58 -7.52 -11.62 1.84
N LYS A 59 -7.03 -10.52 1.25
CA LYS A 59 -5.65 -10.07 1.36
C LYS A 59 -5.63 -8.57 1.66
N PRO A 60 -4.64 -8.10 2.44
CA PRO A 60 -4.53 -6.65 2.70
C PRO A 60 -4.23 -5.88 1.43
N ILE A 61 -4.63 -4.62 1.41
CA ILE A 61 -4.44 -3.72 0.28
C ILE A 61 -3.56 -2.55 0.73
N LEU A 62 -2.58 -2.20 -0.10
CA LEU A 62 -1.82 -0.97 0.02
C LEU A 62 -2.41 0.05 -0.95
N LEU A 63 -2.92 1.15 -0.42
CA LEU A 63 -3.45 2.27 -1.21
C LEU A 63 -2.47 3.42 -1.11
N ILE A 64 -2.01 3.92 -2.25
CA ILE A 64 -1.09 5.05 -2.29
C ILE A 64 -1.66 6.17 -3.15
N LYS A 65 -1.19 7.39 -2.87
CA LYS A 65 -1.48 8.56 -3.70
C LYS A 65 -0.16 9.03 -4.30
N THR A 66 -0.11 9.13 -5.62
CA THR A 66 1.08 9.59 -6.33
C THR A 66 1.22 11.11 -6.23
N ASP A 67 2.41 11.63 -6.56
CA ASP A 67 2.65 13.07 -6.52
C ASP A 67 1.78 13.84 -7.51
N ASP A 68 1.35 13.21 -8.60
CA ASP A 68 0.46 13.81 -9.59
C ASP A 68 -1.03 13.59 -9.26
N GLY A 69 -1.34 13.09 -8.06
CA GLY A 69 -2.71 13.00 -7.57
C GLY A 69 -3.48 11.73 -7.93
N ARG A 70 -2.83 10.75 -8.54
CA ARG A 70 -3.47 9.46 -8.84
C ARG A 70 -3.49 8.56 -7.62
N TYR A 71 -4.48 7.68 -7.54
CA TYR A 71 -4.54 6.65 -6.51
C TYR A 71 -4.24 5.30 -7.13
N LEU A 72 -3.36 4.55 -6.47
CA LEU A 72 -2.95 3.21 -6.92
C LEU A 72 -3.15 2.23 -5.77
N ALA A 73 -3.63 1.03 -6.10
CA ALA A 73 -3.90 -0.01 -5.11
C ALA A 73 -3.17 -1.29 -5.47
N PHE A 74 -2.57 -1.92 -4.48
CA PHE A 74 -1.81 -3.16 -4.65
C PHE A 74 -2.19 -4.15 -3.56
N THR A 75 -2.09 -5.45 -3.86
CA THR A 75 -2.08 -6.46 -2.80
C THR A 75 -0.87 -6.20 -1.91
N ASN A 76 -1.09 -5.97 -0.61
CA ASN A 76 -0.04 -5.55 0.31
C ASN A 76 0.74 -6.73 0.85
N ARG A 77 1.35 -7.48 -0.05
CA ARG A 77 2.22 -8.60 0.28
C ARG A 77 3.38 -8.65 -0.67
N CYS A 78 4.58 -8.71 -0.13
CA CYS A 78 5.77 -8.91 -0.94
C CYS A 78 5.74 -10.30 -1.56
N THR A 79 5.96 -10.39 -2.86
CA THR A 79 5.94 -11.68 -3.57
C THR A 79 7.13 -12.56 -3.22
N HIS A 80 8.12 -12.02 -2.52
CA HIS A 80 9.26 -12.77 -2.02
C HIS A 80 8.86 -13.70 -0.85
N LEU A 81 8.14 -13.17 0.15
CA LEU A 81 7.78 -13.93 1.35
C LEU A 81 6.27 -14.11 1.54
N GLY A 82 5.46 -13.49 0.73
CA GLY A 82 4.01 -13.64 0.78
C GLY A 82 3.30 -12.99 1.96
N HIS A 83 3.94 -12.87 3.12
CA HIS A 83 3.34 -12.28 4.32
C HIS A 83 3.96 -10.93 4.71
N ARG A 84 5.06 -10.54 4.08
CA ARG A 84 5.69 -9.25 4.34
C ARG A 84 4.92 -8.15 3.61
N LYS A 85 4.81 -6.99 4.25
CA LYS A 85 4.11 -5.84 3.72
C LYS A 85 5.06 -4.92 2.96
N LEU A 86 4.48 -3.93 2.31
CA LEU A 86 5.21 -2.99 1.47
C LEU A 86 4.98 -1.56 1.95
N ASP A 87 5.99 -0.71 1.77
CA ASP A 87 5.89 0.72 2.02
C ASP A 87 6.21 1.50 0.75
N PRO A 88 5.55 2.62 0.50
CA PRO A 88 6.02 3.54 -0.54
C PRO A 88 7.33 4.18 -0.09
N VAL A 89 8.22 4.43 -1.05
CA VAL A 89 9.50 5.11 -0.79
C VAL A 89 9.30 6.62 -1.01
N PRO A 90 9.53 7.45 0.03
CA PRO A 90 9.35 8.89 -0.11
C PRO A 90 10.20 9.47 -1.24
N GLY A 91 9.58 10.31 -2.08
CA GLY A 91 10.28 11.00 -3.16
C GLY A 91 10.58 10.17 -4.38
N LYS A 92 10.16 8.90 -4.43
CA LYS A 92 10.42 8.01 -5.57
C LYS A 92 9.16 7.22 -5.93
N PRO A 93 8.92 6.92 -7.22
CA PRO A 93 7.78 6.11 -7.64
C PRO A 93 8.05 4.61 -7.43
N VAL A 94 8.36 4.22 -6.20
CA VAL A 94 8.85 2.88 -5.87
C VAL A 94 8.16 2.40 -4.59
N LEU A 95 7.82 1.11 -4.55
CA LEU A 95 7.37 0.39 -3.36
C LEU A 95 8.49 -0.53 -2.89
N ARG A 96 8.64 -0.65 -1.58
CA ARG A 96 9.72 -1.44 -0.99
C ARG A 96 9.18 -2.42 0.04
N CYS A 97 9.63 -3.66 -0.02
CA CYS A 97 9.32 -4.66 1.00
C CYS A 97 9.90 -4.23 2.35
N CYS A 98 9.15 -4.43 3.43
CA CYS A 98 9.56 -4.03 4.78
C CYS A 98 10.59 -4.98 5.41
N SER A 99 11.10 -5.94 4.67
CA SER A 99 12.15 -6.84 5.14
C SER A 99 13.53 -6.26 4.89
N MET A 100 14.55 -6.86 5.50
CA MET A 100 15.94 -6.42 5.32
C MET A 100 16.41 -6.47 3.87
N ASN A 101 15.97 -7.44 3.10
CA ASN A 101 16.42 -7.63 1.72
C ASN A 101 15.69 -6.73 0.71
N HIS A 102 14.72 -5.95 1.13
CA HIS A 102 14.11 -4.86 0.39
C HIS A 102 13.89 -5.10 -1.11
N SER A 103 13.06 -6.09 -1.46
CA SER A 103 12.60 -6.15 -2.84
C SER A 103 11.87 -4.84 -3.18
N THR A 104 12.16 -4.27 -4.34
CA THR A 104 11.52 -3.03 -4.77
C THR A 104 10.73 -3.23 -6.04
N PHE A 105 9.66 -2.46 -6.17
CA PHE A 105 8.72 -2.55 -7.29
C PHE A 105 8.37 -1.14 -7.75
N ASP A 106 8.11 -1.00 -9.05
CA ASP A 106 7.60 0.27 -9.57
C ASP A 106 6.08 0.39 -9.33
N TYR A 107 5.50 1.50 -9.74
CA TYR A 107 4.07 1.74 -9.55
C TYR A 107 3.17 0.87 -10.45
N GLU A 108 3.73 0.14 -11.37
CA GLU A 108 3.00 -0.85 -12.15
C GLU A 108 3.05 -2.24 -11.52
N GLY A 109 3.82 -2.38 -10.44
CA GLY A 109 3.97 -3.64 -9.73
C GLY A 109 5.16 -4.46 -10.20
N LYS A 110 5.94 -3.95 -11.16
CA LYS A 110 7.08 -4.67 -11.71
C LYS A 110 8.26 -4.64 -10.72
N ARG A 111 8.90 -5.78 -10.51
CA ARG A 111 10.08 -5.86 -9.65
C ARG A 111 11.26 -5.10 -10.28
N LEU A 112 11.87 -4.26 -9.48
CA LEU A 112 13.08 -3.52 -9.88
C LEU A 112 14.33 -4.16 -9.31
N THR A 113 14.33 -4.49 -8.01
CA THR A 113 15.46 -5.13 -7.34
C THR A 113 14.97 -6.08 -6.27
N GLY A 114 15.88 -6.92 -5.75
CA GLY A 114 15.63 -7.79 -4.61
C GLY A 114 15.18 -9.19 -5.00
N PRO A 115 14.94 -10.05 -3.99
CA PRO A 115 14.70 -11.48 -4.19
C PRO A 115 13.30 -11.86 -4.64
N ALA A 116 12.35 -10.92 -4.73
CA ALA A 116 11.00 -11.24 -5.17
C ALA A 116 11.01 -11.79 -6.59
N ARG A 117 10.22 -12.85 -6.84
CA ARG A 117 10.21 -13.53 -8.13
C ARG A 117 9.05 -13.11 -9.03
N HIS A 118 8.00 -12.53 -8.46
CA HIS A 118 6.78 -12.19 -9.18
C HIS A 118 6.44 -10.72 -9.01
N PRO A 119 5.76 -10.11 -9.99
CA PRO A 119 5.27 -8.74 -9.82
C PRO A 119 4.18 -8.67 -8.74
N LEU A 120 3.93 -7.48 -8.25
CA LEU A 120 2.82 -7.21 -7.33
C LEU A 120 1.50 -7.24 -8.08
N SER A 121 0.45 -7.73 -7.43
CA SER A 121 -0.90 -7.63 -7.97
C SER A 121 -1.40 -6.20 -7.79
N ARG A 122 -1.75 -5.56 -8.89
CA ARG A 122 -2.28 -4.20 -8.91
C ARG A 122 -3.79 -4.26 -9.15
N HIS A 123 -4.51 -3.39 -8.45
CA HIS A 123 -5.96 -3.30 -8.55
C HIS A 123 -6.35 -1.94 -9.13
N GLU A 124 -7.40 -1.92 -9.95
CA GLU A 124 -7.90 -0.66 -10.48
C GLU A 124 -8.51 0.18 -9.36
N ALA A 125 -8.20 1.47 -9.37
CA ALA A 125 -8.75 2.44 -8.43
C ALA A 125 -9.21 3.66 -9.19
N GLU A 126 -10.49 4.05 -9.02
CA GLU A 126 -11.04 5.21 -9.72
C GLU A 126 -11.86 6.07 -8.77
N GLN A 127 -11.82 7.38 -8.99
CA GLN A 127 -12.58 8.32 -8.19
C GLN A 127 -14.00 8.44 -8.74
N SER A 128 -14.98 8.44 -7.83
CA SER A 128 -16.40 8.54 -8.18
C SER A 128 -17.14 9.30 -7.08
N ASN A 129 -17.64 10.48 -7.38
CA ASN A 129 -18.49 11.27 -6.48
C ASN A 129 -17.91 11.46 -5.07
N GLY A 130 -16.62 11.78 -4.98
CA GLY A 130 -15.96 12.00 -3.70
C GLY A 130 -15.48 10.75 -3.00
N ASP A 131 -15.72 9.59 -3.58
CA ASP A 131 -15.20 8.31 -3.10
C ASP A 131 -14.17 7.74 -4.04
N LEU A 132 -13.42 6.76 -3.55
CA LEU A 132 -12.51 5.96 -4.35
C LEU A 132 -13.05 4.54 -4.42
N LEU A 133 -13.14 3.99 -5.61
CA LEU A 133 -13.54 2.60 -5.82
C LEU A 133 -12.31 1.78 -6.23
N ILE A 134 -12.03 0.73 -5.46
CA ILE A 134 -10.94 -0.21 -5.76
C ILE A 134 -11.57 -1.53 -6.17
N ARG A 135 -11.21 -2.02 -7.35
CA ARG A 135 -11.69 -3.32 -7.85
C ARG A 135 -10.70 -4.42 -7.48
N LEU A 136 -11.18 -5.43 -6.82
CA LEU A 136 -10.36 -6.55 -6.36
C LEU A 136 -10.28 -7.67 -7.39
#